data_be9c04c8234427c9908f592b3a6da675
#
_entry.id   be9c04c8234427c9908f592b3a6da675
#
_cell.length_a   1.000
_cell.length_b   1.000
_cell.length_c   1.000
_cell.angle_alpha   90.00
_cell.angle_beta   90.00
_cell.angle_gamma   90.00
#
_symmetry.space_group_name_H-M   'P 1'
#
loop_
_entity.id
_entity.type
_entity.pdbx_description
1 polymer ?
#
loop_
_entity_poly.entity_id
_entity_poly.type
_entity_poly.pdbx_seq_one_letter_code
_entity_poly.pdbx_strand_id
1 'polypeptide(L)'
;YSQEEIYHHSAGLNPYRYPDINYYSSEYINKAYNRTDVTAEISGGGGRAHFYSNVSYYNQGDFLKVGEAANNNTSRFNVRGNVDVKLNNYIKAYINANTTFYDSKSGKGNYWEAAATMRPNFPQHAAPLIPTDMIDPNAMAAWELINASGNIITMGGRDYFLAGTQQNKTNVFADMYAAGRSKWTSRQFQFDAGVEFDLQRVLKGLTFKTVYAVDYATSYSTSYDNEYAIYTPTWSKYNGVEYITDLKQEGLDKKSGNQNINGSDADMTMLW
;
A
#
# COMPACT_ATOMS: atom_id res chain seq x y z
N TYR A 1 -5.70 -1.75 -35.32
CA TYR A 1 -5.29 -0.38 -35.69
C TYR A 1 -5.18 -0.26 -37.21
N SER A 2 -5.63 0.86 -37.75
CA SER A 2 -5.35 1.25 -39.13
C SER A 2 -3.86 1.61 -39.32
N GLN A 3 -3.38 1.67 -40.58
CA GLN A 3 -2.02 2.11 -40.84
C GLN A 3 -1.77 3.55 -40.37
N GLU A 4 -2.79 4.39 -40.46
CA GLU A 4 -2.74 5.77 -39.97
C GLU A 4 -2.60 5.84 -38.45
N GLU A 5 -3.37 5.04 -37.70
CA GLU A 5 -3.23 4.96 -36.25
C GLU A 5 -1.86 4.48 -35.81
N ILE A 6 -1.32 3.44 -36.46
CA ILE A 6 0.05 2.95 -36.19
C ILE A 6 1.08 4.05 -36.43
N TYR A 7 0.93 4.80 -37.52
CA TYR A 7 1.79 5.96 -37.81
C TYR A 7 1.69 7.03 -36.71
N HIS A 8 0.47 7.38 -36.27
CA HIS A 8 0.26 8.38 -35.23
C HIS A 8 0.86 7.95 -33.89
N HIS A 9 0.71 6.68 -33.49
CA HIS A 9 1.37 6.13 -32.29
C HIS A 9 2.88 6.21 -32.39
N SER A 10 3.46 5.79 -33.53
CA SER A 10 4.91 5.79 -33.71
C SER A 10 5.54 7.18 -33.82
N ALA A 11 4.77 8.12 -34.36
CA ALA A 11 5.21 9.52 -34.53
C ALA A 11 4.96 10.39 -33.28
N GLY A 12 4.24 9.88 -32.28
CA GLY A 12 3.93 10.61 -31.04
C GLY A 12 3.10 11.88 -31.25
N LEU A 13 2.22 11.89 -32.26
CA LEU A 13 1.51 13.12 -32.71
C LEU A 13 0.47 13.59 -31.71
N ASN A 14 -0.16 12.86 -30.96
CA ASN A 14 -1.05 13.23 -29.85
C ASN A 14 -0.98 12.12 -28.81
N PRO A 15 -0.15 12.25 -27.79
CA PRO A 15 0.08 11.19 -26.82
C PRO A 15 -1.15 10.86 -25.96
N TYR A 16 -2.17 11.70 -25.99
CA TYR A 16 -3.42 11.46 -25.27
C TYR A 16 -4.45 10.71 -26.11
N ARG A 17 -4.39 10.86 -27.44
CA ARG A 17 -5.22 10.11 -28.38
C ARG A 17 -4.55 8.83 -28.87
N TYR A 18 -3.23 8.89 -29.10
CA TYR A 18 -2.40 7.79 -29.58
C TYR A 18 -1.26 7.51 -28.59
N PRO A 19 -1.60 7.05 -27.38
CA PRO A 19 -0.61 6.90 -26.32
C PRO A 19 0.42 5.81 -26.64
N ASP A 20 1.69 6.12 -26.40
CA ASP A 20 2.80 5.18 -26.35
C ASP A 20 3.59 5.45 -25.09
N ILE A 21 3.02 5.03 -23.97
CA ILE A 21 3.51 5.37 -22.65
C ILE A 21 4.43 4.27 -22.12
N ASN A 22 5.65 4.66 -21.71
CA ASN A 22 6.55 3.77 -20.99
C ASN A 22 6.29 3.85 -19.49
N TYR A 23 5.46 2.96 -18.98
CA TYR A 23 5.11 2.88 -17.56
C TYR A 23 6.28 2.45 -16.65
N TYR A 24 7.41 2.02 -17.21
CA TYR A 24 8.64 1.72 -16.47
C TYR A 24 9.60 2.90 -16.42
N SER A 25 9.20 4.05 -16.95
CA SER A 25 10.01 5.27 -16.92
C SER A 25 10.09 5.90 -15.53
N SER A 26 11.04 6.80 -15.36
CA SER A 26 11.19 7.58 -14.11
C SER A 26 10.06 8.58 -13.87
N GLU A 27 9.12 8.71 -14.78
CA GLU A 27 7.88 9.47 -14.59
C GLU A 27 6.93 8.76 -13.60
N TYR A 28 6.84 7.43 -13.69
CA TYR A 28 5.93 6.59 -12.90
C TYR A 28 6.63 5.89 -11.74
N ILE A 29 7.94 5.65 -11.87
CA ILE A 29 8.71 4.87 -10.91
C ILE A 29 9.89 5.68 -10.39
N ASN A 30 10.06 5.73 -9.08
CA ASN A 30 11.26 6.29 -8.46
C ASN A 30 12.48 5.42 -8.78
N LYS A 31 13.64 6.02 -9.02
CA LYS A 31 14.91 5.30 -9.23
C LYS A 31 15.35 4.51 -8.00
N ALA A 32 14.88 4.92 -6.82
CA ALA A 32 15.16 4.28 -5.54
C ALA A 32 14.01 4.55 -4.57
N TYR A 33 13.86 3.70 -3.57
CA TYR A 33 12.99 3.91 -2.43
C TYR A 33 13.80 3.91 -1.14
N ASN A 34 13.27 4.54 -0.11
CA ASN A 34 13.91 4.59 1.19
C ASN A 34 13.57 3.33 1.99
N ARG A 35 14.62 2.73 2.56
CA ARG A 35 14.50 1.70 3.59
C ARG A 35 15.35 2.11 4.78
N THR A 36 14.73 2.14 5.94
CA THR A 36 15.38 2.36 7.22
C THR A 36 15.26 1.10 8.05
N ASP A 37 16.37 0.62 8.58
CA ASP A 37 16.41 -0.54 9.46
C ASP A 37 17.40 -0.20 10.59
N VAL A 38 16.86 -0.03 11.80
CA VAL A 38 17.64 0.37 12.98
C VAL A 38 17.38 -0.62 14.09
N THR A 39 18.43 -1.14 14.67
CA THR A 39 18.36 -2.05 15.81
C THR A 39 19.30 -1.55 16.91
N ALA A 40 18.78 -1.51 18.12
CA ALA A 40 19.55 -1.24 19.31
C ALA A 40 19.41 -2.41 20.28
N GLU A 41 20.54 -2.82 20.82
CA GLU A 41 20.61 -3.94 21.78
C GLU A 41 21.33 -3.51 23.03
N ILE A 42 20.83 -3.97 24.17
CA ILE A 42 21.48 -3.84 25.45
C ILE A 42 21.41 -5.16 26.20
N SER A 43 22.51 -5.60 26.71
CA SER A 43 22.58 -6.79 27.58
C SER A 43 23.52 -6.54 28.73
N GLY A 44 23.26 -7.20 29.80
CA GLY A 44 24.11 -7.11 30.99
C GLY A 44 23.73 -8.16 32.01
N GLY A 45 24.53 -8.19 33.08
CA GLY A 45 24.23 -9.09 34.15
C GLY A 45 25.42 -9.36 35.08
N GLY A 46 25.17 -10.19 36.05
CA GLY A 46 26.13 -10.60 37.03
C GLY A 46 25.81 -12.01 37.56
N GLY A 47 26.39 -12.44 38.66
CA GLY A 47 26.21 -13.78 39.18
C GLY A 47 24.78 -14.16 39.58
N ARG A 48 23.86 -13.19 39.67
CA ARG A 48 22.47 -13.42 40.10
C ARG A 48 21.41 -13.08 39.07
N ALA A 49 21.68 -12.17 38.14
CA ALA A 49 20.70 -11.76 37.15
C ALA A 49 21.38 -11.46 35.84
N HIS A 50 20.71 -11.78 34.75
CA HIS A 50 21.09 -11.41 33.40
C HIS A 50 19.87 -10.81 32.70
N PHE A 51 20.11 -9.83 31.86
CA PHE A 51 19.05 -9.25 31.01
C PHE A 51 19.55 -9.03 29.58
N TYR A 52 18.64 -9.10 28.69
CA TYR A 52 18.80 -8.71 27.27
C TYR A 52 17.59 -7.93 26.86
N SER A 53 17.78 -6.83 26.11
CA SER A 53 16.72 -6.11 25.47
C SER A 53 17.16 -5.73 24.07
N ASN A 54 16.23 -5.84 23.12
CA ASN A 54 16.40 -5.45 21.74
C ASN A 54 15.22 -4.56 21.34
N VAL A 55 15.52 -3.46 20.68
CA VAL A 55 14.53 -2.58 20.07
C VAL A 55 14.88 -2.42 18.62
N SER A 56 13.95 -2.73 17.70
CA SER A 56 14.17 -2.57 16.29
C SER A 56 13.04 -1.78 15.62
N TYR A 57 13.42 -0.94 14.69
CA TYR A 57 12.51 -0.20 13.84
C TYR A 57 12.87 -0.41 12.38
N TYR A 58 11.88 -0.81 11.61
CA TYR A 58 11.94 -0.97 10.17
C TYR A 58 10.92 -0.08 9.50
N ASN A 59 11.32 0.62 8.46
CA ASN A 59 10.42 1.39 7.60
C ASN A 59 10.86 1.26 6.15
N GLN A 60 9.92 0.99 5.27
CA GLN A 60 10.16 0.91 3.83
C GLN A 60 9.04 1.61 3.08
N GLY A 61 9.43 2.56 2.23
CA GLY A 61 8.54 3.16 1.23
C GLY A 61 8.43 2.28 -0.01
N ASP A 62 7.76 2.82 -1.02
CA ASP A 62 7.60 2.19 -2.34
C ASP A 62 8.31 3.02 -3.41
N PHE A 63 8.54 2.41 -4.55
CA PHE A 63 9.08 3.12 -5.70
C PHE A 63 8.02 3.66 -6.66
N LEU A 64 6.74 3.40 -6.42
CA LEU A 64 5.65 3.96 -7.22
C LEU A 64 5.47 5.45 -6.95
N LYS A 65 5.19 6.22 -8.01
CA LYS A 65 4.91 7.66 -7.95
C LYS A 65 3.45 8.01 -8.22
N VAL A 66 2.61 7.02 -8.43
CA VAL A 66 1.28 7.17 -9.01
C VAL A 66 0.23 7.26 -7.91
N GLY A 67 -0.52 8.36 -7.87
CA GLY A 67 -1.67 8.55 -6.99
C GLY A 67 -1.42 8.19 -5.53
N GLU A 68 -2.34 7.49 -4.91
CA GLU A 68 -2.23 7.00 -3.52
C GLU A 68 -1.09 5.97 -3.35
N ALA A 69 -0.69 5.27 -4.43
CA ALA A 69 0.41 4.32 -4.37
C ALA A 69 1.77 4.98 -4.07
N ALA A 70 1.91 6.28 -4.34
CA ALA A 70 3.08 7.06 -3.94
C ALA A 70 3.25 7.14 -2.41
N ASN A 71 2.18 6.89 -1.66
CA ASN A 71 2.16 6.88 -0.19
C ASN A 71 2.27 5.46 0.40
N ASN A 72 2.54 4.44 -0.42
CA ASN A 72 2.74 3.08 0.04
C ASN A 72 3.90 3.04 1.03
N ASN A 73 3.65 2.43 2.16
CA ASN A 73 4.65 2.35 3.24
C ASN A 73 4.40 1.13 4.11
N THR A 74 5.47 0.49 4.51
CA THR A 74 5.45 -0.60 5.48
C THR A 74 6.37 -0.23 6.65
N SER A 75 5.86 -0.34 7.86
CA SER A 75 6.63 -0.11 9.08
C SER A 75 6.46 -1.25 10.07
N ARG A 76 7.53 -1.55 10.79
CA ARG A 76 7.55 -2.54 11.87
C ARG A 76 8.37 -2.00 13.02
N PHE A 77 7.78 -2.03 14.20
CA PHE A 77 8.47 -1.74 15.45
C PHE A 77 8.41 -2.99 16.32
N ASN A 78 9.56 -3.41 16.84
CA ASN A 78 9.66 -4.58 17.67
C ASN A 78 10.43 -4.23 18.96
N VAL A 79 9.94 -4.75 20.08
CA VAL A 79 10.62 -4.68 21.37
C VAL A 79 10.67 -6.07 21.96
N ARG A 80 11.85 -6.50 22.32
CA ARG A 80 12.09 -7.78 23.01
C ARG A 80 12.85 -7.52 24.30
N GLY A 81 12.43 -8.19 25.35
CA GLY A 81 13.11 -8.16 26.63
C GLY A 81 13.15 -9.55 27.25
N ASN A 82 14.31 -9.96 27.78
CA ASN A 82 14.52 -11.21 28.50
C ASN A 82 15.22 -10.89 29.78
N VAL A 83 14.75 -11.49 30.88
CA VAL A 83 15.38 -11.36 32.20
C VAL A 83 15.43 -12.73 32.86
N ASP A 84 16.62 -13.13 33.27
CA ASP A 84 16.87 -14.33 34.03
C ASP A 84 17.39 -13.96 35.44
N VAL A 85 16.81 -14.52 36.46
CA VAL A 85 17.18 -14.24 37.85
C VAL A 85 17.38 -15.53 38.63
N LYS A 86 18.54 -15.64 39.27
CA LYS A 86 18.82 -16.68 40.27
C LYS A 86 18.37 -16.17 41.65
N LEU A 87 17.17 -16.56 42.07
CA LEU A 87 16.59 -16.12 43.34
C LEU A 87 17.41 -16.66 44.54
N ASN A 88 17.84 -17.91 44.43
CA ASN A 88 18.77 -18.54 45.35
C ASN A 88 19.50 -19.73 44.67
N ASN A 89 20.19 -20.55 45.42
CA ASN A 89 20.95 -21.69 44.87
C ASN A 89 20.08 -22.81 44.30
N TYR A 90 18.75 -22.77 44.51
CA TYR A 90 17.79 -23.82 44.16
C TYR A 90 16.68 -23.32 43.25
N ILE A 91 16.51 -21.98 43.12
CA ILE A 91 15.39 -21.39 42.39
C ILE A 91 15.92 -20.37 41.37
N LYS A 92 15.61 -20.61 40.13
CA LYS A 92 15.78 -19.66 39.03
C LYS A 92 14.43 -19.26 38.48
N ALA A 93 14.28 -18.00 38.13
CA ALA A 93 13.12 -17.47 37.47
C ALA A 93 13.52 -16.72 36.17
N TYR A 94 12.68 -16.73 35.19
CA TYR A 94 12.90 -15.96 33.97
C TYR A 94 11.60 -15.34 33.46
N ILE A 95 11.73 -14.23 32.72
CA ILE A 95 10.67 -13.57 32.00
C ILE A 95 11.18 -13.23 30.62
N ASN A 96 10.42 -13.61 29.61
CA ASN A 96 10.62 -13.20 28.22
C ASN A 96 9.39 -12.46 27.72
N ALA A 97 9.58 -11.35 27.06
CA ALA A 97 8.53 -10.60 26.41
C ALA A 97 8.98 -10.14 25.03
N ASN A 98 8.09 -10.25 24.06
CA ASN A 98 8.31 -9.77 22.70
C ASN A 98 7.04 -9.13 22.19
N THR A 99 7.16 -7.92 21.65
CA THR A 99 6.03 -7.19 21.09
C THR A 99 6.39 -6.69 19.70
N THR A 100 5.51 -6.95 18.73
CA THR A 100 5.67 -6.48 17.35
C THR A 100 4.46 -5.65 16.94
N PHE A 101 4.72 -4.44 16.46
CA PHE A 101 3.78 -3.54 15.84
C PHE A 101 4.10 -3.48 14.36
N TYR A 102 3.16 -3.87 13.53
CA TYR A 102 3.30 -3.84 12.08
C TYR A 102 2.17 -3.02 11.47
N ASP A 103 2.50 -2.09 10.60
CA ASP A 103 1.58 -1.29 9.83
C ASP A 103 2.00 -1.27 8.37
N SER A 104 1.04 -1.49 7.46
CA SER A 104 1.24 -1.37 6.03
C SER A 104 0.13 -0.51 5.43
N LYS A 105 0.49 0.45 4.60
CA LYS A 105 -0.43 1.29 3.84
C LYS A 105 -0.21 1.05 2.36
N SER A 106 -1.30 0.96 1.60
CA SER A 106 -1.25 0.82 0.15
C SER A 106 -2.40 1.57 -0.52
N GLY A 107 -2.13 2.17 -1.67
CA GLY A 107 -3.17 2.60 -2.59
C GLY A 107 -3.93 1.39 -3.15
N LYS A 108 -5.09 1.64 -3.74
CA LYS A 108 -5.84 0.65 -4.51
C LYS A 108 -5.23 0.50 -5.90
N GLY A 109 -5.61 -0.58 -6.59
CA GLY A 109 -5.12 -0.90 -7.93
C GLY A 109 -3.81 -1.68 -7.94
N ASN A 110 -3.56 -2.29 -9.08
CA ASN A 110 -2.34 -3.06 -9.34
C ASN A 110 -1.53 -2.42 -10.45
N TYR A 111 -0.49 -1.68 -10.08
CA TYR A 111 0.38 -0.98 -11.02
C TYR A 111 0.97 -1.90 -12.10
N TRP A 112 1.42 -3.08 -11.73
CA TRP A 112 2.08 -4.00 -12.65
C TRP A 112 1.12 -4.60 -13.66
N GLU A 113 -0.09 -4.85 -13.27
CA GLU A 113 -1.17 -5.27 -14.17
C GLU A 113 -1.52 -4.14 -15.13
N ALA A 114 -1.66 -2.91 -14.63
CA ALA A 114 -1.87 -1.73 -15.46
C ALA A 114 -0.74 -1.55 -16.47
N ALA A 115 0.51 -1.55 -16.02
CA ALA A 115 1.67 -1.41 -16.89
C ALA A 115 1.78 -2.52 -17.94
N ALA A 116 1.31 -3.71 -17.64
CA ALA A 116 1.31 -4.84 -18.57
C ALA A 116 0.18 -4.77 -19.60
N THR A 117 -1.00 -4.27 -19.24
CA THR A 117 -2.20 -4.29 -20.08
C THR A 117 -2.43 -3.00 -20.85
N MET A 118 -1.99 -1.86 -20.34
CA MET A 118 -2.15 -0.55 -20.99
C MET A 118 -0.99 -0.27 -21.97
N ARG A 119 -0.85 -1.11 -22.98
CA ARG A 119 0.20 -0.99 -24.01
C ARG A 119 -0.43 -0.76 -25.38
N PRO A 120 0.27 -0.08 -26.32
CA PRO A 120 -0.27 0.22 -27.65
C PRO A 120 -0.73 -0.99 -28.47
N ASN A 121 -0.20 -2.17 -28.18
CA ASN A 121 -0.59 -3.41 -28.88
C ASN A 121 -1.93 -3.99 -28.45
N PHE A 122 -2.59 -3.41 -27.43
CA PHE A 122 -3.93 -3.81 -27.01
C PHE A 122 -4.98 -2.84 -27.58
N PRO A 123 -6.05 -3.34 -28.22
CA PRO A 123 -7.09 -2.49 -28.80
C PRO A 123 -7.81 -1.57 -27.80
N GLN A 124 -7.79 -1.91 -26.52
CA GLN A 124 -8.39 -1.14 -25.43
C GLN A 124 -7.45 -0.11 -24.83
N HIS A 125 -6.26 0.05 -25.41
CA HIS A 125 -5.28 0.99 -24.90
C HIS A 125 -5.80 2.44 -24.94
N ALA A 126 -5.67 3.14 -23.83
CA ALA A 126 -6.04 4.54 -23.68
C ALA A 126 -5.02 5.27 -22.82
N ALA A 127 -4.88 6.57 -22.99
CA ALA A 127 -4.17 7.39 -22.01
C ALA A 127 -4.95 7.36 -20.69
N PRO A 128 -4.30 7.06 -19.55
CA PRO A 128 -4.98 6.97 -18.25
C PRO A 128 -5.49 8.33 -17.75
N LEU A 129 -4.77 9.38 -18.11
CA LEU A 129 -5.04 10.77 -17.74
C LEU A 129 -4.96 11.64 -18.99
N ILE A 130 -5.97 12.47 -19.18
CA ILE A 130 -6.01 13.42 -20.31
C ILE A 130 -6.17 14.82 -19.73
N PRO A 131 -5.37 15.81 -20.22
CA PRO A 131 -5.47 17.17 -19.75
C PRO A 131 -6.82 17.80 -20.11
N THR A 132 -7.38 18.58 -19.20
CA THR A 132 -8.64 19.28 -19.40
C THR A 132 -8.55 20.37 -20.48
N ASP A 133 -7.37 20.95 -20.71
CA ASP A 133 -7.13 21.96 -21.72
C ASP A 133 -7.15 21.41 -23.18
N MET A 134 -7.23 20.08 -23.34
CA MET A 134 -7.52 19.44 -24.62
C MET A 134 -9.01 19.52 -25.01
N ILE A 135 -9.89 19.92 -24.08
CA ILE A 135 -11.31 20.07 -24.34
C ILE A 135 -11.55 21.38 -25.09
N ASP A 136 -12.31 21.33 -26.22
CA ASP A 136 -12.70 22.52 -26.92
C ASP A 136 -13.42 23.50 -25.97
N PRO A 137 -13.00 24.76 -25.90
CA PRO A 137 -13.65 25.76 -25.05
C PRO A 137 -15.17 25.88 -25.28
N ASN A 138 -15.64 25.52 -26.47
CA ASN A 138 -17.07 25.57 -26.83
C ASN A 138 -17.83 24.26 -26.53
N ALA A 139 -17.15 23.21 -26.10
CA ALA A 139 -17.77 21.94 -25.75
C ALA A 139 -18.42 22.00 -24.33
N MET A 140 -19.52 22.78 -24.25
CA MET A 140 -20.18 23.06 -22.96
C MET A 140 -20.57 21.80 -22.17
N ALA A 141 -21.12 20.79 -22.86
CA ALA A 141 -21.52 19.53 -22.21
C ALA A 141 -20.33 18.78 -21.62
N ALA A 142 -19.17 18.76 -22.29
CA ALA A 142 -17.95 18.16 -21.76
C ALA A 142 -17.45 18.93 -20.54
N TRP A 143 -17.48 20.26 -20.57
CA TRP A 143 -17.09 21.08 -19.43
C TRP A 143 -18.02 20.92 -18.22
N GLU A 144 -19.34 20.76 -18.44
CA GLU A 144 -20.28 20.46 -17.35
C GLU A 144 -19.89 19.15 -16.62
N LEU A 145 -19.55 18.10 -17.37
CA LEU A 145 -19.12 16.82 -16.80
C LEU A 145 -17.82 16.96 -15.99
N ILE A 146 -16.83 17.66 -16.54
CA ILE A 146 -15.53 17.85 -15.88
C ILE A 146 -15.66 18.72 -14.63
N ASN A 147 -16.43 19.79 -14.69
CA ASN A 147 -16.68 20.66 -13.53
C ASN A 147 -17.47 19.95 -12.41
N ALA A 148 -18.27 18.96 -12.75
CA ALA A 148 -18.97 18.12 -11.79
C ALA A 148 -18.13 16.96 -11.25
N SER A 149 -16.98 16.66 -11.88
CA SER A 149 -16.11 15.55 -11.46
C SER A 149 -15.47 15.79 -10.11
N GLY A 150 -15.53 14.78 -9.25
CA GLY A 150 -14.85 14.76 -7.96
C GLY A 150 -13.38 14.32 -8.01
N ASN A 151 -12.87 13.93 -9.19
CA ASN A 151 -11.55 13.30 -9.35
C ASN A 151 -10.73 13.98 -10.47
N ILE A 152 -10.55 15.29 -10.38
CA ILE A 152 -9.58 16.02 -11.21
C ILE A 152 -8.21 15.94 -10.54
N ILE A 153 -7.20 15.55 -11.32
CA ILE A 153 -5.84 15.35 -10.87
C ILE A 153 -4.97 16.51 -11.34
N THR A 154 -4.45 17.31 -10.43
CA THR A 154 -3.54 18.41 -10.78
C THR A 154 -2.09 17.95 -10.69
N MET A 155 -1.36 18.00 -11.79
CA MET A 155 0.06 17.66 -11.86
C MET A 155 0.81 18.70 -12.68
N GLY A 156 1.92 19.21 -12.14
CA GLY A 156 2.75 20.22 -12.83
C GLY A 156 2.01 21.51 -13.18
N GLY A 157 0.95 21.86 -12.44
CA GLY A 157 0.11 23.02 -12.69
C GLY A 157 -0.92 22.85 -13.82
N ARG A 158 -1.14 21.63 -14.27
CA ARG A 158 -2.12 21.26 -15.30
C ARG A 158 -3.11 20.26 -14.72
N ASP A 159 -4.39 20.40 -15.09
CA ASP A 159 -5.47 19.54 -14.62
C ASP A 159 -5.74 18.42 -15.62
N TYR A 160 -5.97 17.23 -15.08
CA TYR A 160 -6.22 16.00 -15.84
C TYR A 160 -7.48 15.32 -15.33
N PHE A 161 -8.25 14.75 -16.25
CA PHE A 161 -9.35 13.86 -15.91
C PHE A 161 -8.98 12.40 -16.14
N LEU A 162 -9.68 11.52 -15.45
CA LEU A 162 -9.50 10.07 -15.58
C LEU A 162 -10.16 9.60 -16.88
N ALA A 163 -9.36 9.04 -17.77
CA ALA A 163 -9.84 8.63 -19.09
C ALA A 163 -10.02 7.11 -19.19
N GLY A 164 -10.89 6.71 -20.12
CA GLY A 164 -11.16 5.32 -20.47
C GLY A 164 -11.61 5.18 -21.90
N THR A 165 -12.03 3.97 -22.27
CA THR A 165 -12.61 3.68 -23.57
C THR A 165 -14.00 3.07 -23.41
N GLN A 166 -14.79 3.05 -24.48
CA GLN A 166 -16.11 2.39 -24.48
C GLN A 166 -16.02 0.89 -24.16
N GLN A 167 -14.91 0.26 -24.48
CA GLN A 167 -14.68 -1.16 -24.24
C GLN A 167 -14.07 -1.41 -22.87
N ASN A 168 -13.23 -0.50 -22.41
CA ASN A 168 -12.61 -0.53 -21.08
C ASN A 168 -13.23 0.58 -20.21
N LYS A 169 -14.32 0.23 -19.54
CA LYS A 169 -15.02 1.12 -18.61
C LYS A 169 -14.28 1.29 -17.28
N THR A 170 -13.12 0.68 -17.15
CA THR A 170 -12.21 0.81 -16.03
C THR A 170 -10.85 1.24 -16.54
N ASN A 171 -10.16 1.99 -15.71
CA ASN A 171 -8.80 2.41 -15.95
C ASN A 171 -7.99 2.03 -14.71
N VAL A 172 -7.06 1.08 -14.87
CA VAL A 172 -6.28 0.56 -13.73
C VAL A 172 -5.44 1.65 -13.06
N PHE A 173 -5.01 2.66 -13.81
CA PHE A 173 -4.39 3.84 -13.21
C PHE A 173 -5.39 4.70 -12.44
N ALA A 174 -6.65 4.77 -12.87
CA ALA A 174 -7.69 5.49 -12.13
C ALA A 174 -7.91 4.91 -10.74
N ASP A 175 -7.80 3.58 -10.57
CA ASP A 175 -7.86 2.95 -9.26
C ASP A 175 -6.82 3.54 -8.29
N MET A 176 -5.60 3.79 -8.76
CA MET A 176 -4.54 4.34 -7.93
C MET A 176 -4.76 5.79 -7.51
N TYR A 177 -5.54 6.55 -8.30
CA TYR A 177 -5.86 7.95 -8.01
C TYR A 177 -7.16 8.13 -7.23
N ALA A 178 -8.17 7.31 -7.53
CA ALA A 178 -9.54 7.60 -7.13
C ALA A 178 -10.21 6.50 -6.28
N ALA A 179 -9.81 5.23 -6.40
CA ALA A 179 -10.46 4.11 -5.72
C ALA A 179 -10.22 4.07 -4.20
N GLY A 180 -9.31 4.91 -3.68
CA GLY A 180 -9.03 5.01 -2.26
C GLY A 180 -7.77 4.28 -1.81
N ARG A 181 -7.77 3.82 -0.55
CA ARG A 181 -6.58 3.26 0.09
C ARG A 181 -6.93 2.17 1.09
N SER A 182 -5.95 1.33 1.39
CA SER A 182 -6.03 0.31 2.44
C SER A 182 -4.91 0.49 3.45
N LYS A 183 -5.21 0.15 4.69
CA LYS A 183 -4.23 0.01 5.75
C LYS A 183 -4.41 -1.34 6.42
N TRP A 184 -3.33 -2.10 6.54
CA TRP A 184 -3.29 -3.32 7.32
C TRP A 184 -2.44 -3.10 8.57
N THR A 185 -2.96 -3.57 9.70
CA THR A 185 -2.34 -3.41 11.02
C THR A 185 -2.27 -4.78 11.68
N SER A 186 -1.10 -5.14 12.22
CA SER A 186 -0.96 -6.32 13.06
C SER A 186 -0.24 -5.96 14.36
N ARG A 187 -0.71 -6.57 15.44
CA ARG A 187 -0.14 -6.43 16.77
C ARG A 187 0.08 -7.81 17.34
N GLN A 188 1.29 -8.10 17.74
CA GLN A 188 1.66 -9.38 18.34
C GLN A 188 2.31 -9.13 19.68
N PHE A 189 1.94 -9.92 20.66
CA PHE A 189 2.52 -9.92 21.98
C PHE A 189 2.76 -11.36 22.41
N GLN A 190 4.00 -11.66 22.77
CA GLN A 190 4.40 -12.95 23.29
C GLN A 190 5.04 -12.71 24.64
N PHE A 191 4.60 -13.48 25.61
CA PHE A 191 5.10 -13.41 26.97
C PHE A 191 5.22 -14.81 27.54
N ASP A 192 6.34 -15.11 28.15
CA ASP A 192 6.49 -16.30 28.98
C ASP A 192 7.28 -15.99 30.25
N ALA A 193 6.85 -16.58 31.34
CA ALA A 193 7.52 -16.53 32.60
C ALA A 193 7.63 -17.94 33.19
N GLY A 194 8.77 -18.26 33.70
CA GLY A 194 8.99 -19.59 34.26
C GLY A 194 9.82 -19.57 35.53
N VAL A 195 9.62 -20.62 36.30
CA VAL A 195 10.41 -20.89 37.52
C VAL A 195 10.93 -22.31 37.42
N GLU A 196 12.21 -22.44 37.68
CA GLU A 196 12.93 -23.72 37.75
C GLU A 196 13.41 -23.96 39.19
N PHE A 197 13.08 -25.14 39.72
CA PHE A 197 13.48 -25.60 41.04
C PHE A 197 14.49 -26.73 40.91
N ASP A 198 15.66 -26.56 41.48
CA ASP A 198 16.65 -27.63 41.66
C ASP A 198 16.30 -28.47 42.91
N LEU A 199 15.83 -29.68 42.66
CA LEU A 199 15.38 -30.62 43.67
C LEU A 199 16.45 -31.71 43.95
N GLN A 200 17.72 -31.47 43.61
CA GLN A 200 18.81 -32.43 43.78
C GLN A 200 19.00 -32.91 45.22
N ARG A 201 18.47 -32.17 46.21
CA ARG A 201 18.45 -32.63 47.64
C ARG A 201 17.45 -33.76 47.88
N VAL A 202 16.42 -33.86 47.06
CA VAL A 202 15.41 -34.93 47.15
C VAL A 202 15.85 -36.13 46.33
N LEU A 203 16.31 -35.88 45.12
CA LEU A 203 16.82 -36.91 44.22
C LEU A 203 17.90 -36.30 43.31
N LYS A 204 19.06 -36.93 43.22
CA LYS A 204 20.18 -36.47 42.42
C LYS A 204 19.76 -36.30 40.94
N GLY A 205 19.93 -35.10 40.43
CA GLY A 205 19.61 -34.74 39.06
C GLY A 205 18.13 -34.39 38.82
N LEU A 206 17.29 -34.34 39.86
CA LEU A 206 15.90 -33.95 39.76
C LEU A 206 15.79 -32.43 39.67
N THR A 207 15.07 -31.95 38.66
CA THR A 207 14.65 -30.55 38.50
C THR A 207 13.16 -30.49 38.19
N PHE A 208 12.48 -29.44 38.63
CA PHE A 208 11.08 -29.15 38.28
C PHE A 208 11.02 -27.78 37.68
N LYS A 209 10.33 -27.67 36.52
CA LYS A 209 10.12 -26.42 35.84
C LYS A 209 8.62 -26.18 35.59
N THR A 210 8.17 -25.00 35.88
CA THR A 210 6.82 -24.54 35.52
C THR A 210 6.93 -23.27 34.67
N VAL A 211 6.08 -23.17 33.69
CA VAL A 211 6.06 -22.06 32.74
C VAL A 211 4.61 -21.59 32.53
N TYR A 212 4.44 -20.30 32.56
CA TYR A 212 3.21 -19.64 32.09
C TYR A 212 3.54 -18.86 30.80
N ALA A 213 2.81 -19.12 29.73
CA ALA A 213 3.04 -18.47 28.45
C ALA A 213 1.73 -17.91 27.87
N VAL A 214 1.83 -16.76 27.26
CA VAL A 214 0.73 -16.11 26.50
C VAL A 214 1.26 -15.71 25.13
N ASP A 215 0.59 -16.14 24.10
CA ASP A 215 0.79 -15.66 22.75
C ASP A 215 -0.51 -15.01 22.27
N TYR A 216 -0.41 -13.75 21.92
CA TYR A 216 -1.53 -12.93 21.47
C TYR A 216 -1.20 -12.29 20.14
N ALA A 217 -2.04 -12.50 19.14
CA ALA A 217 -1.93 -11.85 17.85
C ALA A 217 -3.29 -11.30 17.41
N THR A 218 -3.30 -10.10 16.92
CA THR A 218 -4.47 -9.50 16.27
C THR A 218 -4.05 -8.79 15.00
N SER A 219 -4.90 -8.86 14.01
CA SER A 219 -4.75 -8.09 12.79
C SER A 219 -6.08 -7.53 12.36
N TYR A 220 -6.06 -6.35 11.77
CA TYR A 220 -7.22 -5.75 11.14
C TYR A 220 -6.79 -4.94 9.91
N SER A 221 -7.68 -4.87 8.95
CA SER A 221 -7.52 -3.98 7.81
C SER A 221 -8.60 -2.91 7.83
N THR A 222 -8.22 -1.72 7.41
CA THR A 222 -9.15 -0.63 7.16
C THR A 222 -9.02 -0.21 5.72
N SER A 223 -10.15 0.00 5.04
CA SER A 223 -10.14 0.47 3.66
C SER A 223 -11.15 1.59 3.44
N TYR A 224 -10.79 2.48 2.54
CA TYR A 224 -11.70 3.41 1.91
C TYR A 224 -11.86 2.95 0.48
N ASP A 225 -13.08 2.55 0.12
CA ASP A 225 -13.41 2.00 -1.19
C ASP A 225 -14.32 3.02 -1.90
N ASN A 226 -13.72 3.81 -2.79
CA ASN A 226 -14.44 4.84 -3.53
C ASN A 226 -14.86 4.30 -4.90
N GLU A 227 -16.03 4.72 -5.33
CA GLU A 227 -16.44 4.64 -6.73
C GLU A 227 -15.98 5.92 -7.44
N TYR A 228 -15.62 5.82 -8.70
CA TYR A 228 -15.18 6.95 -9.50
C TYR A 228 -15.70 6.87 -10.93
N ALA A 229 -15.82 8.03 -11.57
CA ALA A 229 -16.14 8.15 -12.98
C ALA A 229 -14.88 8.19 -13.82
N ILE A 230 -14.96 7.59 -15.02
CA ILE A 230 -14.00 7.78 -16.10
C ILE A 230 -14.70 8.40 -17.30
N TYR A 231 -13.93 9.04 -18.16
CA TYR A 231 -14.45 9.75 -19.30
C TYR A 231 -13.84 9.25 -20.60
N THR A 232 -14.68 8.93 -21.57
CA THR A 232 -14.27 8.53 -22.92
C THR A 232 -14.36 9.75 -23.83
N PRO A 233 -13.24 10.25 -24.39
CA PRO A 233 -13.25 11.44 -25.23
C PRO A 233 -13.67 11.13 -26.66
N THR A 234 -14.41 12.07 -27.27
CA THR A 234 -14.62 12.15 -28.71
C THR A 234 -13.70 13.21 -29.28
N TRP A 235 -12.82 12.81 -30.19
CA TRP A 235 -11.81 13.67 -30.79
C TRP A 235 -12.26 14.26 -32.13
N SER A 236 -11.95 15.53 -32.35
CA SER A 236 -12.07 16.22 -33.61
C SER A 236 -10.78 16.95 -33.95
N LYS A 237 -10.58 17.20 -35.23
CA LYS A 237 -9.39 17.92 -35.74
C LYS A 237 -9.83 19.18 -36.49
N TYR A 238 -9.28 20.31 -36.09
CA TYR A 238 -9.50 21.59 -36.79
C TYR A 238 -8.18 22.32 -36.97
N ASN A 239 -7.89 22.78 -38.18
CA ASN A 239 -6.62 23.44 -38.52
C ASN A 239 -5.35 22.70 -38.07
N GLY A 240 -5.37 21.38 -38.15
CA GLY A 240 -4.23 20.55 -37.76
C GLY A 240 -4.13 20.28 -36.27
N VAL A 241 -4.93 20.92 -35.42
CA VAL A 241 -4.97 20.72 -33.96
C VAL A 241 -6.14 19.80 -33.62
N GLU A 242 -5.89 18.86 -32.71
CA GLU A 242 -6.91 17.95 -32.21
C GLU A 242 -7.45 18.44 -30.87
N TYR A 243 -8.77 18.40 -30.74
CA TYR A 243 -9.50 18.78 -29.53
C TYR A 243 -10.53 17.71 -29.19
N ILE A 244 -10.92 17.68 -27.92
CA ILE A 244 -12.02 16.88 -27.43
C ILE A 244 -13.30 17.72 -27.58
N THR A 245 -14.25 17.23 -28.38
CA THR A 245 -15.51 17.90 -28.62
C THR A 245 -16.66 17.38 -27.78
N ASP A 246 -16.50 16.18 -27.21
CA ASP A 246 -17.50 15.58 -26.34
C ASP A 246 -16.83 14.58 -25.38
N LEU A 247 -17.46 14.36 -24.24
CA LEU A 247 -17.07 13.38 -23.24
C LEU A 247 -18.26 12.50 -22.89
N LYS A 248 -18.03 11.20 -22.84
CA LYS A 248 -18.98 10.24 -22.31
C LYS A 248 -18.51 9.77 -20.94
N GLN A 249 -19.32 10.03 -19.92
CA GLN A 249 -19.06 9.55 -18.57
C GLN A 249 -19.47 8.09 -18.41
N GLU A 250 -18.61 7.31 -17.78
CA GLU A 250 -18.88 5.95 -17.31
C GLU A 250 -18.60 5.89 -15.80
N GLY A 251 -19.57 5.39 -15.04
CA GLY A 251 -19.51 5.38 -13.58
C GLY A 251 -19.95 6.70 -12.94
N LEU A 252 -19.90 6.74 -11.64
CA LEU A 252 -20.23 7.91 -10.81
C LEU A 252 -19.18 8.11 -9.75
N ASP A 253 -18.86 9.36 -9.46
CA ASP A 253 -17.98 9.71 -8.36
C ASP A 253 -18.72 9.59 -7.03
N LYS A 254 -18.27 8.65 -6.18
CA LYS A 254 -18.81 8.45 -4.84
C LYS A 254 -17.70 8.13 -3.87
N LYS A 255 -17.39 9.05 -3.01
CA LYS A 255 -16.41 8.82 -1.94
C LYS A 255 -17.04 8.01 -0.82
N SER A 256 -16.36 6.94 -0.40
CA SER A 256 -16.77 6.19 0.79
C SER A 256 -16.64 7.08 2.03
N GLY A 257 -17.79 7.41 2.64
CA GLY A 257 -17.83 8.15 3.91
C GLY A 257 -17.48 7.28 5.12
N ASN A 258 -17.50 5.97 4.96
CA ASN A 258 -17.28 4.99 6.01
C ASN A 258 -15.99 4.20 5.76
N GLN A 259 -15.21 4.06 6.82
CA GLN A 259 -14.08 3.19 6.86
C GLN A 259 -14.54 1.74 7.08
N ASN A 260 -14.25 0.85 6.15
CA ASN A 260 -14.50 -0.57 6.33
C ASN A 260 -13.38 -1.16 7.20
N ILE A 261 -13.76 -1.79 8.30
CA ILE A 261 -12.84 -2.46 9.23
C ILE A 261 -13.10 -3.96 9.15
N ASN A 262 -12.11 -4.70 8.68
CA ASN A 262 -12.12 -6.16 8.68
C ASN A 262 -11.05 -6.62 9.67
N GLY A 263 -11.45 -7.28 10.74
CA GLY A 263 -10.56 -7.80 11.77
C GLY A 263 -10.63 -9.33 11.85
N SER A 264 -9.51 -9.93 12.22
CA SER A 264 -9.48 -11.31 12.70
C SER A 264 -9.41 -11.30 14.22
N ASP A 265 -10.10 -12.25 14.83
CA ASP A 265 -10.07 -12.43 16.28
C ASP A 265 -8.66 -12.80 16.77
N ALA A 266 -8.38 -12.40 17.99
CA ALA A 266 -7.13 -12.75 18.65
C ALA A 266 -7.13 -14.23 19.05
N ASP A 267 -6.12 -14.96 18.57
CA ASP A 267 -5.84 -16.27 19.12
C ASP A 267 -4.98 -16.11 20.37
N MET A 268 -5.54 -16.49 21.51
CA MET A 268 -4.83 -16.56 22.77
C MET A 268 -4.56 -18.03 23.10
N THR A 269 -3.32 -18.47 22.93
CA THR A 269 -2.90 -19.80 23.29
C THR A 269 -2.25 -19.78 24.68
N MET A 270 -2.88 -20.42 25.65
CA MET A 270 -2.28 -20.68 26.94
C MET A 270 -1.69 -22.10 26.94
N LEU A 271 -0.39 -22.21 27.17
CA LEU A 271 0.29 -23.50 27.38
C LEU A 271 0.57 -23.63 28.86
N TRP A 272 0.08 -24.74 29.45
CA TRP A 272 0.29 -25.10 30.87
C TRP A 272 1.50 -26.03 31.01
#